data_04b54e289a12d57585cefca038415311
#
_entry.id   04b54e289a12d57585cefca038415311
#
_cell.length_a   1.000
_cell.length_b   1.000
_cell.length_c   1.000
_cell.angle_alpha   90.00
_cell.angle_beta   90.00
_cell.angle_gamma   90.00
#
_symmetry.space_group_name_H-M   'P 1'
#
loop_
_entity.id
_entity.type
_entity.pdbx_description
1 polymer ?
#
loop_
_entity_poly.entity_id
_entity_poly.type
_entity_poly.pdbx_seq_one_letter_code
_entity_poly.pdbx_strand_id
1 'polypeptide(L)'
;MLSLIVAVAQNGAIGRNNELLWHISEDLKYFKSTTTGHPVIMGRKTYESIGRPLPGRRNIVLTRGTMEIPPIKNPQTTSMEIVNSLDEIYAIAQGEEEFFIMGGGMLYNATVGKADALYITRIFAEVDDADTFFPTIDENIWEVAREGEILHDEENDIDFQFVVYKRKK
;
A
#
# COMPACT_ATOMS: atom_id res chain seq x y z
N MET A 1 -13.74 -6.00 -0.34
CA MET A 1 -13.40 -4.61 -0.01
C MET A 1 -11.96 -4.34 -0.42
N LEU A 2 -11.71 -3.27 -1.11
CA LEU A 2 -10.39 -2.92 -1.63
C LEU A 2 -9.89 -1.63 -0.99
N SER A 3 -8.74 -1.70 -0.32
CA SER A 3 -8.13 -0.54 0.33
C SER A 3 -6.72 -0.33 -0.19
N LEU A 4 -6.29 0.93 -0.28
CA LEU A 4 -4.92 1.27 -0.61
C LEU A 4 -4.20 1.71 0.67
N ILE A 5 -2.93 1.33 0.82
CA ILE A 5 -2.11 1.70 1.97
C ILE A 5 -0.77 2.25 1.48
N VAL A 6 -0.42 3.46 1.92
CA VAL A 6 0.74 4.17 1.37
C VAL A 6 1.18 5.32 2.28
N ALA A 7 2.49 5.62 2.27
CA ALA A 7 3.04 6.83 2.89
C ALA A 7 3.26 7.88 1.79
N VAL A 8 2.74 9.08 1.99
CA VAL A 8 2.71 10.14 0.97
C VAL A 8 3.30 11.44 1.53
N ALA A 9 4.28 11.99 0.83
CA ALA A 9 4.84 13.31 1.14
C ALA A 9 3.85 14.43 0.80
N GLN A 10 4.12 15.64 1.27
CA GLN A 10 3.24 16.80 1.05
C GLN A 10 3.03 17.13 -0.43
N ASN A 11 4.02 16.88 -1.26
CA ASN A 11 3.93 17.08 -2.72
C ASN A 11 3.39 15.84 -3.46
N GLY A 12 2.89 14.84 -2.75
CA GLY A 12 2.36 13.62 -3.35
C GLY A 12 3.39 12.54 -3.62
N ALA A 13 4.65 12.79 -3.34
CA ALA A 13 5.73 11.85 -3.62
C ALA A 13 5.61 10.58 -2.77
N ILE A 14 5.84 9.41 -3.37
CA ILE A 14 5.78 8.13 -2.68
C ILE A 14 7.00 7.25 -2.93
N GLY A 15 7.79 7.52 -3.95
CA GLY A 15 8.95 6.71 -4.25
C GLY A 15 9.96 7.37 -5.16
N ARG A 16 11.15 6.75 -5.20
CA ARG A 16 12.26 7.11 -6.06
C ARG A 16 13.08 5.86 -6.30
N ASN A 17 13.41 5.58 -7.57
CA ASN A 17 14.19 4.42 -7.97
C ASN A 17 13.63 3.09 -7.41
N ASN A 18 12.31 2.94 -7.43
CA ASN A 18 11.57 1.78 -6.91
C ASN A 18 11.75 1.52 -5.40
N GLU A 19 12.15 2.54 -4.65
CA GLU A 19 12.34 2.46 -3.20
C GLU A 19 11.45 3.45 -2.46
N LEU A 20 11.18 3.15 -1.19
CA LEU A 20 10.50 4.07 -0.29
C LEU A 20 11.40 5.30 -0.05
N LEU A 21 10.77 6.45 0.14
CA LEU A 21 11.50 7.70 0.42
C LEU A 21 12.07 7.73 1.83
N TRP A 22 11.37 7.09 2.78
CA TRP A 22 11.81 7.03 4.18
C TRP A 22 11.52 5.66 4.77
N HIS A 23 12.37 5.28 5.74
CA HIS A 23 12.12 4.12 6.61
C HIS A 23 11.77 4.65 8.00
N ILE A 24 10.48 4.77 8.27
CA ILE A 24 9.95 5.24 9.55
C ILE A 24 9.45 4.01 10.31
N SER A 25 10.08 3.70 11.45
CA SER A 25 9.77 2.50 12.23
C SER A 25 8.30 2.41 12.64
N GLU A 26 7.70 3.51 13.07
CA GLU A 26 6.28 3.55 13.46
C GLU A 26 5.36 3.26 12.26
N ASP A 27 5.72 3.74 11.09
CA ASP A 27 4.96 3.49 9.86
C ASP A 27 5.05 2.02 9.45
N LEU A 28 6.22 1.41 9.55
CA LEU A 28 6.41 -0.01 9.26
C LEU A 28 5.61 -0.88 10.23
N LYS A 29 5.58 -0.52 11.50
CA LYS A 29 4.76 -1.21 12.52
C LYS A 29 3.27 -1.06 12.22
N TYR A 30 2.85 0.14 11.85
CA TYR A 30 1.46 0.41 11.48
C TYR A 30 1.05 -0.42 10.27
N PHE A 31 1.87 -0.46 9.23
CA PHE A 31 1.64 -1.28 8.04
C PHE A 31 1.48 -2.75 8.43
N LYS A 32 2.41 -3.27 9.22
CA LYS A 32 2.38 -4.66 9.65
C LYS A 32 1.11 -4.98 10.45
N SER A 33 0.78 -4.15 11.45
CA SER A 33 -0.40 -4.39 12.29
C SER A 33 -1.71 -4.26 11.51
N THR A 34 -1.76 -3.34 10.55
CA THR A 34 -2.95 -3.11 9.74
C THR A 34 -3.19 -4.24 8.73
N THR A 35 -2.14 -4.77 8.11
CA THR A 35 -2.26 -5.73 7.02
C THR A 35 -2.17 -7.20 7.45
N THR A 36 -1.56 -7.51 8.60
CA THR A 36 -1.42 -8.91 9.05
C THR A 36 -2.80 -9.55 9.21
N GLY A 37 -2.96 -10.74 8.63
CA GLY A 37 -4.24 -11.43 8.60
C GLY A 37 -5.14 -11.03 7.44
N HIS A 38 -4.71 -10.08 6.61
CA HIS A 38 -5.41 -9.64 5.42
C HIS A 38 -4.59 -9.93 4.16
N PRO A 39 -5.23 -10.17 3.01
CA PRO A 39 -4.50 -10.28 1.76
C PRO A 39 -3.84 -8.95 1.38
N VAL A 40 -2.64 -9.02 0.85
CA VAL A 40 -1.92 -7.87 0.31
C VAL A 40 -1.70 -8.06 -1.18
N ILE A 41 -1.85 -6.98 -1.93
CA ILE A 41 -1.74 -6.97 -3.39
C ILE A 41 -0.63 -5.99 -3.77
N MET A 42 0.27 -6.43 -4.64
CA MET A 42 1.40 -5.61 -5.07
C MET A 42 1.77 -5.89 -6.51
N GLY A 43 2.42 -4.92 -7.14
CA GLY A 43 3.04 -5.13 -8.43
C GLY A 43 4.33 -5.91 -8.30
N ARG A 44 4.81 -6.47 -9.41
CA ARG A 44 6.03 -7.29 -9.42
C ARG A 44 7.25 -6.55 -8.89
N LYS A 45 7.46 -5.28 -9.29
CA LYS A 45 8.62 -4.50 -8.83
C LYS A 45 8.61 -4.27 -7.33
N THR A 46 7.43 -4.05 -6.75
CA THR A 46 7.27 -3.93 -5.31
C THR A 46 7.64 -5.23 -4.62
N TYR A 47 7.18 -6.35 -5.15
CA TYR A 47 7.54 -7.67 -4.62
C TYR A 47 9.06 -7.90 -4.70
N GLU A 48 9.68 -7.60 -5.82
CA GLU A 48 11.12 -7.76 -6.00
C GLU A 48 11.92 -6.89 -5.02
N SER A 49 11.43 -5.69 -4.73
CA SER A 49 12.04 -4.80 -3.73
C SER A 49 11.98 -5.38 -2.32
N ILE A 50 10.88 -6.03 -1.96
CA ILE A 50 10.71 -6.69 -0.66
C ILE A 50 11.54 -7.98 -0.61
N GLY A 51 11.57 -8.72 -1.71
CA GLY A 51 12.38 -9.92 -1.90
C GLY A 51 11.81 -11.21 -1.33
N ARG A 52 10.67 -11.16 -0.67
CA ARG A 52 10.02 -12.35 -0.09
C ARG A 52 8.54 -12.08 0.18
N PRO A 53 7.70 -13.15 0.24
CA PRO A 53 6.32 -12.98 0.68
C PRO A 53 6.26 -12.45 2.11
N LEU A 54 5.31 -11.55 2.36
CA LEU A 54 5.10 -11.00 3.69
C LEU A 54 4.48 -12.07 4.61
N PRO A 55 5.08 -12.32 5.78
CA PRO A 55 4.58 -13.36 6.70
C PRO A 55 3.18 -13.07 7.22
N GLY A 56 2.40 -14.13 7.43
CA GLY A 56 1.06 -14.04 8.02
C GLY A 56 0.01 -13.45 7.09
N ARG A 57 0.28 -13.43 5.79
CA ARG A 57 -0.60 -12.80 4.81
C ARG A 57 -0.68 -13.61 3.52
N ARG A 58 -1.81 -13.49 2.84
CA ARG A 58 -1.96 -13.95 1.48
C ARG A 58 -1.36 -12.89 0.56
N ASN A 59 -0.28 -13.23 -0.14
CA ASN A 59 0.44 -12.30 -1.01
C ASN A 59 -0.02 -12.50 -2.45
N ILE A 60 -0.54 -11.44 -3.06
CA ILE A 60 -1.05 -11.46 -4.44
C ILE A 60 -0.18 -10.51 -5.26
N VAL A 61 0.50 -11.05 -6.26
CA VAL A 61 1.42 -10.27 -7.10
C VAL A 61 0.87 -10.16 -8.51
N LEU A 62 0.72 -8.92 -8.97
CA LEU A 62 0.28 -8.63 -10.34
C LEU A 62 1.51 -8.55 -11.25
N THR A 63 1.53 -9.39 -12.29
CA THR A 63 2.57 -9.35 -13.33
C THR A 63 1.96 -9.78 -14.66
N ARG A 64 2.51 -9.28 -15.75
CA ARG A 64 2.06 -9.64 -17.11
C ARG A 64 2.53 -11.01 -17.54
N GLY A 65 3.59 -11.52 -16.93
CA GLY A 65 4.20 -12.80 -17.29
C GLY A 65 4.03 -13.82 -16.19
N THR A 66 4.95 -14.76 -16.18
CA THR A 66 5.06 -15.76 -15.13
C THR A 66 6.19 -15.36 -14.19
N MET A 67 6.11 -15.79 -12.95
CA MET A 67 7.21 -15.68 -12.02
C MET A 67 7.16 -16.87 -11.07
N GLU A 68 8.33 -17.24 -10.55
CA GLU A 68 8.43 -18.35 -9.61
C GLU A 68 7.95 -17.95 -8.23
N ILE A 69 7.24 -18.86 -7.59
CA ILE A 69 6.84 -18.70 -6.20
C ILE A 69 7.90 -19.41 -5.36
N PRO A 70 8.59 -18.67 -4.46
CA PRO A 70 9.61 -19.28 -3.62
C PRO A 70 9.01 -20.24 -2.61
N PRO A 71 9.83 -21.11 -1.96
CA PRO A 71 9.37 -21.91 -0.83
C PRO A 71 8.79 -20.99 0.26
N ILE A 72 7.62 -21.35 0.77
CA ILE A 72 6.91 -20.54 1.78
C ILE A 72 7.22 -21.08 3.17
N LYS A 73 7.71 -20.22 4.05
CA LYS A 73 7.80 -20.50 5.48
C LYS A 73 6.41 -20.36 6.08
N ASN A 74 6.02 -21.28 6.95
CA ASN A 74 4.72 -21.26 7.61
C ASN A 74 3.55 -21.20 6.62
N PRO A 75 3.39 -22.22 5.75
CA PRO A 75 2.34 -22.20 4.72
C PRO A 75 0.91 -22.24 5.29
N GLN A 76 0.74 -22.49 6.57
CA GLN A 76 -0.55 -22.40 7.24
C GLN A 76 -1.07 -20.98 7.36
N THR A 77 -0.17 -19.99 7.41
CA THR A 77 -0.52 -18.57 7.62
C THR A 77 -0.06 -17.66 6.50
N THR A 78 0.82 -18.13 5.62
CA THR A 78 1.42 -17.34 4.54
C THR A 78 1.21 -18.05 3.20
N SER A 79 0.74 -17.34 2.21
CA SER A 79 0.62 -17.85 0.84
C SER A 79 1.05 -16.79 -0.17
N MET A 80 1.30 -17.23 -1.40
CA MET A 80 1.61 -16.34 -2.51
C MET A 80 0.94 -16.85 -3.78
N GLU A 81 0.37 -15.95 -4.54
CA GLU A 81 -0.24 -16.26 -5.83
C GLU A 81 0.03 -15.16 -6.84
N ILE A 82 -0.04 -15.49 -8.11
CA ILE A 82 0.22 -14.57 -9.22
C ILE A 82 -1.09 -14.29 -9.94
N VAL A 83 -1.36 -13.02 -10.22
CA VAL A 83 -2.48 -12.59 -11.07
C VAL A 83 -1.93 -11.79 -12.24
N ASN A 84 -2.65 -11.78 -13.36
CA ASN A 84 -2.16 -11.19 -14.60
C ASN A 84 -2.98 -9.98 -15.06
N SER A 85 -4.05 -9.63 -14.36
CA SER A 85 -4.90 -8.50 -14.75
C SER A 85 -5.55 -7.84 -13.54
N LEU A 86 -5.96 -6.58 -13.73
CA LEU A 86 -6.76 -5.85 -12.74
C LEU A 86 -8.12 -6.53 -12.54
N ASP A 87 -8.72 -7.08 -13.57
CA ASP A 87 -10.01 -7.77 -13.48
C ASP A 87 -9.92 -8.95 -12.50
N GLU A 88 -8.82 -9.70 -12.52
CA GLU A 88 -8.59 -10.77 -11.55
C GLU A 88 -8.53 -10.24 -10.12
N ILE A 89 -7.86 -9.10 -9.91
CA ILE A 89 -7.78 -8.44 -8.61
C ILE A 89 -9.19 -8.06 -8.14
N TYR A 90 -9.97 -7.41 -8.98
CA TYR A 90 -11.32 -6.97 -8.61
C TYR A 90 -12.25 -8.15 -8.32
N ALA A 91 -12.10 -9.24 -9.05
CA ALA A 91 -12.89 -10.45 -8.83
C ALA A 91 -12.57 -11.10 -7.46
N ILE A 92 -11.29 -11.16 -7.11
CA ILE A 92 -10.85 -11.73 -5.84
C ILE A 92 -11.27 -10.85 -4.65
N ALA A 93 -11.20 -9.54 -4.82
CA ALA A 93 -11.39 -8.57 -3.73
C ALA A 93 -12.86 -8.21 -3.45
N GLN A 94 -13.80 -8.94 -4.04
CA GLN A 94 -15.22 -8.74 -3.74
C GLN A 94 -15.57 -9.25 -2.36
N GLY A 95 -16.61 -8.67 -1.77
CA GLY A 95 -17.10 -9.07 -0.45
C GLY A 95 -16.55 -8.21 0.67
N GLU A 96 -16.70 -8.69 1.89
CA GLU A 96 -16.38 -7.92 3.10
C GLU A 96 -14.92 -8.02 3.54
N GLU A 97 -14.21 -9.07 3.11
CA GLU A 97 -12.79 -9.21 3.45
C GLU A 97 -12.00 -8.05 2.84
N GLU A 98 -11.18 -7.40 3.67
CA GLU A 98 -10.39 -6.24 3.24
C GLU A 98 -9.06 -6.67 2.63
N PHE A 99 -8.86 -6.28 1.37
CA PHE A 99 -7.62 -6.52 0.62
C PHE A 99 -6.86 -5.20 0.52
N PHE A 100 -5.56 -5.23 0.80
CA PHE A 100 -4.72 -4.01 0.80
C PHE A 100 -3.79 -3.98 -0.40
N ILE A 101 -3.91 -2.94 -1.22
CA ILE A 101 -2.95 -2.65 -2.29
C ILE A 101 -1.81 -1.83 -1.67
N MET A 102 -0.60 -2.34 -1.79
CA MET A 102 0.59 -1.77 -1.16
C MET A 102 1.62 -1.20 -2.14
N GLY A 103 1.25 -1.07 -3.40
CA GLY A 103 2.13 -0.46 -4.40
C GLY A 103 2.38 -1.33 -5.63
N GLY A 104 3.06 -0.84 -6.61
CA GLY A 104 3.63 0.54 -6.64
C GLY A 104 2.71 1.58 -7.26
N GLY A 105 3.32 2.66 -7.69
CA GLY A 105 2.60 3.84 -8.17
C GLY A 105 1.62 3.56 -9.32
N MET A 106 2.00 2.74 -10.27
CA MET A 106 1.11 2.37 -11.38
C MET A 106 -0.13 1.65 -10.88
N LEU A 107 0.03 0.76 -9.90
CA LEU A 107 -1.08 0.00 -9.34
C LEU A 107 -2.01 0.91 -8.51
N TYR A 108 -1.44 1.83 -7.74
CA TYR A 108 -2.25 2.83 -7.02
C TYR A 108 -3.08 3.66 -7.98
N ASN A 109 -2.45 4.19 -9.03
CA ASN A 109 -3.15 5.01 -10.03
C ASN A 109 -4.25 4.24 -10.75
N ALA A 110 -4.01 2.97 -11.05
CA ALA A 110 -4.97 2.13 -11.75
C ALA A 110 -6.18 1.74 -10.88
N THR A 111 -6.02 1.70 -9.55
CA THR A 111 -7.02 1.13 -8.65
C THR A 111 -7.73 2.13 -7.75
N VAL A 112 -7.19 3.35 -7.59
CA VAL A 112 -7.79 4.37 -6.72
C VAL A 112 -9.26 4.64 -7.06
N GLY A 113 -9.61 4.58 -8.34
CA GLY A 113 -10.97 4.79 -8.80
C GLY A 113 -11.98 3.74 -8.30
N LYS A 114 -11.52 2.57 -7.90
CA LYS A 114 -12.37 1.48 -7.40
C LYS A 114 -12.12 1.12 -5.94
N ALA A 115 -11.19 1.83 -5.29
CA ALA A 115 -10.89 1.56 -3.88
C ALA A 115 -12.03 2.03 -2.97
N ASP A 116 -12.21 1.32 -1.86
CA ASP A 116 -13.22 1.62 -0.84
C ASP A 116 -12.66 2.50 0.27
N ALA A 117 -11.37 2.38 0.56
CA ALA A 117 -10.70 3.14 1.60
C ALA A 117 -9.24 3.41 1.23
N LEU A 118 -8.69 4.49 1.79
CA LEU A 118 -7.28 4.86 1.65
C LEU A 118 -6.68 4.99 3.06
N TYR A 119 -5.64 4.22 3.32
CA TYR A 119 -4.86 4.31 4.56
C TYR A 119 -3.59 5.08 4.23
N ILE A 120 -3.58 6.36 4.60
CA ILE A 120 -2.52 7.29 4.21
C ILE A 120 -1.68 7.65 5.42
N THR A 121 -0.37 7.45 5.32
CA THR A 121 0.57 8.07 6.24
C THR A 121 1.00 9.39 5.61
N ARG A 122 0.50 10.50 6.14
CA ARG A 122 0.91 11.83 5.69
C ARG A 122 2.28 12.13 6.26
N ILE A 123 3.23 12.43 5.40
CA ILE A 123 4.58 12.83 5.80
C ILE A 123 4.74 14.31 5.52
N PHE A 124 5.03 15.10 6.56
CA PHE A 124 5.11 16.56 6.47
C PHE A 124 6.50 16.97 5.97
N ALA A 125 6.81 16.57 4.76
CA ALA A 125 8.04 16.93 4.03
C ALA A 125 7.77 16.82 2.54
N GLU A 126 8.60 17.48 1.75
CA GLU A 126 8.56 17.40 0.30
C GLU A 126 9.82 16.73 -0.23
N VAL A 127 9.71 16.00 -1.34
CA VAL A 127 10.85 15.36 -2.00
C VAL A 127 10.86 15.77 -3.46
N ASP A 128 11.82 16.67 -3.79
CA ASP A 128 11.88 17.27 -5.12
C ASP A 128 12.34 16.31 -6.21
N ASP A 129 13.14 15.31 -5.87
CA ASP A 129 13.68 14.34 -6.82
C ASP A 129 12.95 13.00 -6.85
N ALA A 130 11.73 12.95 -6.33
CA ALA A 130 10.89 11.77 -6.43
C ALA A 130 10.46 11.53 -7.88
N ASP A 131 10.29 10.27 -8.23
CA ASP A 131 9.85 9.88 -9.58
C ASP A 131 8.47 9.21 -9.58
N THR A 132 7.92 8.93 -8.41
CA THR A 132 6.65 8.24 -8.26
C THR A 132 5.74 9.00 -7.30
N PHE A 133 4.49 9.21 -7.72
CA PHE A 133 3.54 10.03 -6.98
C PHE A 133 2.22 9.29 -6.80
N PHE A 134 1.58 9.51 -5.64
CA PHE A 134 0.24 9.03 -5.40
C PHE A 134 -0.76 9.98 -6.07
N PRO A 135 -1.88 9.46 -6.62
CA PRO A 135 -2.89 10.35 -7.23
C PRO A 135 -3.45 11.33 -6.19
N THR A 136 -3.82 12.51 -6.66
CA THR A 136 -4.44 13.53 -5.81
C THR A 136 -5.70 12.96 -5.17
N ILE A 137 -5.82 13.13 -3.85
CA ILE A 137 -7.01 12.68 -3.11
C ILE A 137 -8.09 13.75 -3.28
N ASP A 138 -9.10 13.44 -4.08
CA ASP A 138 -10.19 14.36 -4.41
C ASP A 138 -11.20 14.41 -3.26
N GLU A 139 -11.33 15.56 -2.62
CA GLU A 139 -12.23 15.75 -1.48
C GLU A 139 -13.71 15.66 -1.86
N ASN A 140 -14.04 15.74 -3.14
CA ASN A 140 -15.40 15.47 -3.61
C ASN A 140 -15.75 13.99 -3.61
N ILE A 141 -14.75 13.12 -3.63
CA ILE A 141 -14.89 11.66 -3.64
C ILE A 141 -14.60 11.08 -2.26
N TRP A 142 -13.59 11.59 -1.60
CA TRP A 142 -13.06 11.06 -0.35
C TRP A 142 -13.32 11.96 0.84
N GLU A 143 -13.63 11.36 1.99
CA GLU A 143 -13.72 12.07 3.26
C GLU A 143 -12.86 11.40 4.32
N VAL A 144 -12.37 12.18 5.28
CA VAL A 144 -11.59 11.65 6.39
C VAL A 144 -12.52 10.88 7.32
N ALA A 145 -12.26 9.58 7.46
CA ALA A 145 -12.98 8.71 8.39
C ALA A 145 -12.30 8.65 9.75
N ARG A 146 -10.97 8.75 9.77
CA ARG A 146 -10.19 8.74 11.01
C ARG A 146 -8.89 9.50 10.79
N GLU A 147 -8.55 10.35 11.75
CA GLU A 147 -7.33 11.15 11.72
C GLU A 147 -6.61 11.00 13.04
N GLY A 148 -5.38 10.48 13.00
CA GLY A 148 -4.55 10.28 14.17
C GLY A 148 -3.82 11.54 14.60
N GLU A 149 -3.05 11.41 15.68
CA GLU A 149 -2.19 12.50 16.16
C GLU A 149 -0.99 12.69 15.23
N ILE A 150 -0.45 13.90 15.22
CA ILE A 150 0.82 14.17 14.52
C ILE A 150 1.95 13.61 15.40
N LEU A 151 2.74 12.71 14.83
CA LEU A 151 3.85 12.06 15.48
C LEU A 151 5.15 12.57 14.88
N HIS A 152 6.25 12.40 15.61
CA HIS A 152 7.58 12.80 15.16
C HIS A 152 8.50 11.58 15.05
N ASP A 153 9.18 11.45 13.92
CA ASP A 153 10.22 10.45 13.73
C ASP A 153 11.57 11.10 13.95
N GLU A 154 12.26 10.71 15.02
CA GLU A 154 13.54 11.31 15.41
C GLU A 154 14.67 10.96 14.44
N GLU A 155 14.67 9.75 13.90
CA GLU A 155 15.72 9.28 13.00
C GLU A 155 15.76 10.06 11.70
N ASN A 156 14.61 10.36 11.13
CA ASN A 156 14.48 11.14 9.89
C ASN A 156 14.19 12.62 10.15
N ASP A 157 13.95 13.01 11.40
CA ASP A 157 13.58 14.36 11.81
C ASP A 157 12.41 14.92 11.00
N ILE A 158 11.33 14.15 10.93
CA ILE A 158 10.11 14.56 10.21
C ILE A 158 8.86 14.20 11.01
N ASP A 159 7.83 14.99 10.82
CA ASP A 159 6.51 14.73 11.39
C ASP A 159 5.68 13.90 10.40
N PHE A 160 4.78 13.08 10.95
CA PHE A 160 3.89 12.27 10.15
C PHE A 160 2.59 12.01 10.90
N GLN A 161 1.58 11.54 10.16
CA GLN A 161 0.24 11.35 10.71
C GLN A 161 -0.47 10.23 9.96
N PHE A 162 -1.15 9.34 10.68
CA PHE A 162 -1.96 8.29 10.05
C PHE A 162 -3.39 8.79 9.82
N VAL A 163 -3.89 8.66 8.60
CA VAL A 163 -5.23 9.09 8.22
C VAL A 163 -5.91 8.00 7.41
N VAL A 164 -7.19 7.75 7.67
CA VAL A 164 -7.99 6.84 6.86
C VAL A 164 -9.07 7.64 6.16
N TYR A 165 -9.14 7.51 4.84
CA TYR A 165 -10.18 8.09 4.02
C TYR A 165 -11.17 7.02 3.60
N LYS A 166 -12.45 7.38 3.52
CA LYS A 166 -13.50 6.54 2.95
C LYS A 166 -14.23 7.30 1.85
N ARG A 167 -14.84 6.56 0.91
CA ARG A 167 -15.64 7.20 -0.12
C ARG A 167 -16.85 7.87 0.50
N LYS A 168 -17.17 9.04 0.00
CA LYS A 168 -18.43 9.72 0.30
C LYS A 168 -19.59 8.91 -0.26
N LYS A 169 -20.66 8.88 0.46
CA LYS A 169 -21.90 8.25 0.03
C LYS A 169 -22.69 9.16 -0.93
#